data_ccffccd2d28b19f5cdac30175cef3efb
#
_entry.id   ccffccd2d28b19f5cdac30175cef3efb
#
_cell.length_a   1.000
_cell.length_b   1.000
_cell.length_c   1.000
_cell.angle_alpha   90.00
_cell.angle_beta   90.00
_cell.angle_gamma   90.00
#
_symmetry.space_group_name_H-M   'P 1'
#
loop_
_entity.id
_entity.type
_entity.pdbx_description
1 polymer ?
#
loop_
_entity_poly.entity_id
_entity_poly.type
_entity_poly.pdbx_seq_one_letter_code
_entity_poly.pdbx_strand_id
1 'polypeptide(L)' 'MMVKAHWETPQQLKADISTASVLKHGRVVFNIGGNKYRVIVAIRYDLQIAWVRFVGTHAQYDQVDAETV' A
#
# COMPACT_ATOMS: atom_id res chain seq x y z
N MET A 1 10.94 -0.91 -5.70
CA MET A 1 11.70 -0.69 -4.46
C MET A 1 11.15 -1.61 -3.38
N MET A 2 12.03 -2.26 -2.66
CA MET A 2 11.67 -3.18 -1.59
C MET A 2 12.06 -2.57 -0.25
N VAL A 3 11.14 -2.58 0.71
CA VAL A 3 11.41 -2.07 2.05
C VAL A 3 10.97 -3.11 3.08
N LYS A 4 11.56 -3.03 4.27
CA LYS A 4 11.20 -3.92 5.35
C LYS A 4 9.90 -3.45 6.00
N ALA A 5 8.93 -4.34 6.14
CA ALA A 5 7.67 -4.05 6.80
C ALA A 5 7.73 -4.55 8.25
N HIS A 6 7.03 -3.83 9.13
CA HIS A 6 7.00 -4.20 10.56
C HIS A 6 5.71 -4.90 10.96
N TRP A 7 4.78 -5.07 10.03
CA TRP A 7 3.47 -5.62 10.31
C TRP A 7 3.44 -7.10 9.95
N GLU A 8 2.89 -7.90 10.85
CA GLU A 8 2.71 -9.33 10.62
C GLU A 8 1.32 -9.64 10.07
N THR A 9 0.37 -8.73 10.24
CA THR A 9 -1.00 -8.89 9.76
C THR A 9 -1.52 -7.58 9.20
N PRO A 10 -2.54 -7.62 8.31
CA PRO A 10 -3.20 -6.40 7.83
C PRO A 10 -3.81 -5.58 8.96
N GLN A 11 -4.28 -6.24 10.03
CA GLN A 11 -4.87 -5.55 11.17
C GLN A 11 -3.84 -4.69 11.90
N GLN A 12 -2.62 -5.18 12.06
CA GLN A 12 -1.54 -4.40 12.66
C GLN A 12 -1.21 -3.17 11.84
N LEU A 13 -1.14 -3.31 10.53
CA LEU A 13 -0.90 -2.19 9.63
C LEU A 13 -1.99 -1.14 9.76
N LYS A 14 -3.25 -1.58 9.76
CA LYS A 14 -4.39 -0.67 9.84
C LYS A 14 -4.45 0.04 11.20
N ALA A 15 -4.01 -0.60 12.26
CA ALA A 15 -3.93 0.01 13.58
C ALA A 15 -2.88 1.13 13.62
N ASP A 16 -1.74 0.92 12.94
CA ASP A 16 -0.66 1.92 12.86
C ASP A 16 -1.00 3.06 11.90
N ILE A 17 -1.56 2.73 10.76
CA ILE A 17 -1.86 3.70 9.70
C ILE A 17 -3.33 3.56 9.34
N SER A 18 -4.18 4.24 10.11
CA SER A 18 -5.63 4.12 9.97
C SER A 18 -6.16 4.60 8.62
N THR A 19 -5.42 5.48 7.93
CA THR A 19 -5.82 5.99 6.62
C THR A 19 -5.43 5.08 5.47
N ALA A 20 -4.66 4.02 5.73
CA ALA A 20 -4.30 3.05 4.70
C ALA A 20 -5.51 2.24 4.28
N SER A 21 -5.58 1.91 2.98
CA SER A 21 -6.61 1.04 2.43
C SER A 21 -6.01 -0.33 2.16
N VAL A 22 -6.50 -1.35 2.87
CA VAL A 22 -6.03 -2.72 2.69
C VAL A 22 -6.88 -3.40 1.64
N LEU A 23 -6.25 -3.87 0.57
CA LEU A 23 -6.90 -4.54 -0.53
C LEU A 23 -6.57 -6.02 -0.52
N LYS A 24 -7.12 -6.77 -1.49
CA LYS A 24 -6.84 -8.18 -1.66
C LYS A 24 -5.41 -8.40 -2.14
N HIS A 25 -4.93 -9.62 -2.03
CA HIS A 25 -3.63 -10.08 -2.56
C HIS A 25 -2.44 -9.32 -1.97
N GLY A 26 -2.56 -8.89 -0.71
CA GLY A 26 -1.47 -8.20 -0.03
C GLY A 26 -1.21 -6.79 -0.53
N ARG A 27 -2.13 -6.19 -1.27
CA ARG A 27 -2.00 -4.82 -1.75
C ARG A 27 -2.51 -3.85 -0.69
N VAL A 28 -1.78 -2.75 -0.51
CA VAL A 28 -2.17 -1.67 0.41
C VAL A 28 -1.95 -0.35 -0.30
N VAL A 29 -2.90 0.56 -0.15
CA VAL A 29 -2.82 1.90 -0.73
C VAL A 29 -2.65 2.91 0.38
N PHE A 30 -1.62 3.73 0.26
CA PHE A 30 -1.34 4.83 1.19
C PHE A 30 -1.63 6.16 0.52
N ASN A 31 -2.20 7.09 1.27
CA ASN A 31 -2.39 8.47 0.83
C ASN A 31 -1.24 9.32 1.37
N ILE A 32 -0.62 10.10 0.49
CA ILE A 32 0.52 10.94 0.84
C ILE A 32 0.17 12.39 0.49
N GLY A 33 0.62 13.31 1.34
CA GLY A 33 0.46 14.75 1.07
C GLY A 33 -0.99 15.21 1.04
N GLY A 34 -1.83 14.75 1.97
CA GLY A 34 -3.22 15.16 2.05
C GLY A 34 -4.05 14.76 0.83
N ASN A 35 -3.87 13.54 0.37
CA ASN A 35 -4.54 12.95 -0.81
C ASN A 35 -4.01 13.46 -2.16
N LYS A 36 -2.87 14.13 -2.19
CA LYS A 36 -2.25 14.52 -3.46
C LYS A 36 -1.72 13.33 -4.23
N TYR A 37 -1.12 12.38 -3.52
CA TYR A 37 -0.47 11.22 -4.12
C TYR A 37 -0.98 9.95 -3.50
N ARG A 38 -0.91 8.86 -4.28
CA ARG A 38 -1.21 7.52 -3.80
C ARG A 38 -0.04 6.61 -4.08
N VAL A 39 0.26 5.74 -3.11
CA VAL A 39 1.31 4.73 -3.22
C VAL A 39 0.65 3.37 -3.06
N ILE A 40 0.86 2.48 -4.03
CA ILE A 40 0.39 1.10 -3.96
C ILE A 40 1.58 0.23 -3.60
N VAL A 41 1.42 -0.57 -2.55
CA VAL A 41 2.47 -1.43 -2.03
C VAL A 41 1.97 -2.86 -2.00
N ALA A 42 2.80 -3.80 -2.41
CA ALA A 42 2.54 -5.23 -2.22
C ALA A 42 3.30 -5.68 -0.96
N ILE A 43 2.60 -6.27 -0.01
CA ILE A 43 3.19 -6.67 1.26
C ILE A 43 3.12 -8.19 1.42
N ARG A 44 4.25 -8.78 1.79
CA ARG A 44 4.34 -10.15 2.27
C ARG A 44 4.49 -10.08 3.78
N TYR A 45 3.40 -10.27 4.49
CA TYR A 45 3.39 -10.15 5.96
C TYR A 45 4.26 -11.21 6.62
N ASP A 46 4.25 -12.41 6.05
CA ASP A 46 5.04 -13.54 6.56
C ASP A 46 6.55 -13.28 6.48
N LEU A 47 6.99 -12.54 5.47
CA LEU A 47 8.39 -12.20 5.27
C LEU A 47 8.73 -10.80 5.79
N GLN A 48 7.72 -10.03 6.18
CA GLN A 48 7.87 -8.64 6.61
C GLN A 48 8.60 -7.79 5.56
N ILE A 49 8.19 -7.97 4.30
CA ILE A 49 8.76 -7.25 3.15
C ILE A 49 7.62 -6.57 2.39
N ALA A 50 7.89 -5.35 1.92
CA ALA A 50 6.95 -4.59 1.12
C ALA A 50 7.64 -4.10 -0.16
N TRP A 51 6.94 -4.18 -1.29
CA TRP A 51 7.40 -3.67 -2.57
C TRP A 51 6.51 -2.53 -3.01
N VAL A 52 7.11 -1.39 -3.39
CA VAL A 52 6.37 -0.28 -3.99
C VAL A 52 6.05 -0.67 -5.43
N ARG A 53 4.74 -0.70 -5.76
CA ARG A 53 4.27 -1.10 -7.09
C ARG A 53 3.85 0.09 -7.92
N PHE A 54 3.43 1.18 -7.30
CA PHE A 54 2.95 2.36 -8.01
C PHE A 54 3.07 3.58 -7.11
N VAL A 55 3.50 4.70 -7.69
CA VAL A 55 3.46 6.01 -7.04
C VAL A 55 2.92 6.99 -8.08
N GLY A 56 1.88 7.73 -7.74
CA GLY A 56 1.30 8.69 -8.67
C GLY A 56 0.26 9.57 -8.02
N THR A 57 -0.26 10.49 -8.82
CA THR A 57 -1.36 11.36 -8.40
C THR A 57 -2.66 10.57 -8.28
N HIS A 58 -3.67 11.17 -7.68
CA HIS A 58 -4.99 10.57 -7.57
C HIS A 58 -5.57 10.24 -8.96
N ALA A 59 -5.40 11.14 -9.92
CA ALA A 59 -5.87 10.91 -11.29
C ALA A 59 -5.14 9.74 -11.95
N GLN A 60 -3.84 9.61 -11.73
CA GLN A 60 -3.06 8.49 -12.25
C GLN A 60 -3.48 7.18 -11.58
N TYR A 61 -3.76 7.22 -10.28
CA TYR A 61 -4.23 6.06 -9.54
C TYR A 61 -5.54 5.51 -10.14
N ASP A 62 -6.44 6.39 -10.55
CA ASP A 62 -7.73 5.98 -11.13
C ASP A 62 -7.57 5.23 -12.45
N GLN A 63 -6.39 5.28 -13.09
CA GLN A 63 -6.10 4.59 -14.35
C GLN A 63 -5.51 3.19 -14.14
N VAL A 64 -5.18 2.81 -12.92
CA VAL A 64 -4.54 1.51 -12.63
C VAL A 64 -5.43 0.65 -11.76
N ASP A 65 -5.23 -0.67 -11.87
CA ASP A 65 -5.86 -1.63 -10.97
C ASP A 65 -4.89 -1.91 -9.82
N ALA A 66 -5.24 -1.43 -8.64
CA ALA A 66 -4.39 -1.53 -7.46
C ALA A 66 -4.13 -2.98 -7.03
N GLU A 67 -5.02 -3.91 -7.40
CA GLU A 67 -4.87 -5.31 -7.02
C GLU A 67 -3.92 -6.08 -7.94
N THR A 68 -3.66 -5.57 -9.14
CA THR A 68 -2.86 -6.27 -10.15
C THR A 68 -1.60 -5.54 -10.58
N VAL A 69 -1.51 -4.25 -10.29
CA VAL A 69 -0.35 -3.44 -10.69
C VAL A 69 0.96 -3.88 -10.04
#